data_736ebea1419f51f46a75c8c6b06d7ea0
#
_entry.id   736ebea1419f51f46a75c8c6b06d7ea0
#
_cell.length_a   1.000
_cell.length_b   1.000
_cell.length_c   1.000
_cell.angle_alpha   90.00
_cell.angle_beta   90.00
_cell.angle_gamma   90.00
#
_symmetry.space_group_name_H-M   'P 1'
#
loop_
_entity.id
_entity.type
_entity.pdbx_description
1 polymer ?
#
loop_
_entity_poly.entity_id
_entity_poly.type
_entity_poly.pdbx_seq_one_letter_code
_entity_poly.pdbx_strand_id
1 'polypeptide(L)'
;MNFNFRPIVFEDWEVLLKWRNDPVVRMNSHNSDLIEEEMHKTYIKKLLKEKDRKQYIFSVDDKEVGTIREDELGHANELSYIISPDEYGKKLGELMIRLFLYNKQGRFYCEIKKDNIASIKAAERSGFTVIDTKGEMIYYSLDKR
;
A
#
# COMPACT_ATOMS: atom_id res chain seq x y z
N MET A 1 0.38 17.00 -14.79
CA MET A 1 0.12 16.56 -13.41
C MET A 1 1.41 16.27 -12.68
N ASN A 2 1.51 16.66 -11.43
CA ASN A 2 2.66 16.38 -10.58
C ASN A 2 2.36 15.23 -9.65
N PHE A 3 3.23 14.23 -9.66
CA PHE A 3 3.14 13.08 -8.77
C PHE A 3 4.32 13.12 -7.80
N ASN A 4 4.07 12.77 -6.55
CA ASN A 4 5.12 12.82 -5.54
C ASN A 4 4.95 11.71 -4.51
N PHE A 5 6.08 11.10 -4.13
CA PHE A 5 6.18 10.19 -2.99
C PHE A 5 7.06 10.87 -1.94
N ARG A 6 6.51 11.03 -0.76
CA ARG A 6 7.25 11.64 0.35
C ARG A 6 7.29 10.63 1.51
N PRO A 7 8.47 10.41 2.13
CA PRO A 7 8.53 9.55 3.32
C PRO A 7 7.57 10.09 4.39
N ILE A 8 6.91 9.18 5.11
CA ILE A 8 6.01 9.59 6.19
C ILE A 8 6.81 10.18 7.35
N VAL A 9 6.16 11.07 8.08
CA VAL A 9 6.62 11.58 9.37
C VAL A 9 5.57 11.23 10.42
N PHE A 10 5.90 11.42 11.71
CA PHE A 10 4.98 11.01 12.76
C PHE A 10 3.60 11.67 12.62
N GLU A 11 3.57 12.95 12.26
CA GLU A 11 2.32 13.73 12.15
C GLU A 11 1.36 13.17 11.10
N ASP A 12 1.84 12.32 10.20
CA ASP A 12 0.99 11.65 9.22
C ASP A 12 0.07 10.59 9.84
N TRP A 13 0.23 10.28 11.13
CA TRP A 13 -0.59 9.27 11.80
C TRP A 13 -2.08 9.52 11.62
N GLU A 14 -2.48 10.78 11.59
CA GLU A 14 -3.88 11.17 11.55
C GLU A 14 -4.54 10.78 10.22
N VAL A 15 -3.94 11.17 9.09
CA VAL A 15 -4.47 10.84 7.77
C VAL A 15 -4.37 9.33 7.51
N LEU A 16 -3.28 8.71 7.95
CA LEU A 16 -3.08 7.25 7.77
C LEU A 16 -4.12 6.46 8.57
N LEU A 17 -4.43 6.89 9.79
CA LEU A 17 -5.45 6.25 10.60
C LEU A 17 -6.84 6.42 9.99
N LYS A 18 -7.15 7.63 9.50
CA LYS A 18 -8.40 7.91 8.83
C LYS A 18 -8.62 6.95 7.64
N TRP A 19 -7.61 6.82 6.79
CA TRP A 19 -7.69 5.90 5.65
C TRP A 19 -7.82 4.45 6.09
N ARG A 20 -7.01 4.04 7.07
CA ARG A 20 -6.99 2.65 7.55
C ARG A 20 -8.31 2.24 8.22
N ASN A 21 -8.97 3.17 8.89
CA ASN A 21 -10.22 2.91 9.61
C ASN A 21 -11.48 3.13 8.76
N ASP A 22 -11.33 3.53 7.50
CA ASP A 22 -12.46 3.59 6.58
C ASP A 22 -13.08 2.20 6.43
N PRO A 23 -14.43 2.07 6.46
CA PRO A 23 -15.07 0.76 6.39
C PRO A 23 -14.67 -0.10 5.19
N VAL A 24 -14.52 0.50 4.01
CA VAL A 24 -14.12 -0.24 2.81
C VAL A 24 -12.69 -0.72 2.92
N VAL A 25 -11.78 0.14 3.40
CA VAL A 25 -10.38 -0.23 3.61
C VAL A 25 -10.27 -1.35 4.63
N ARG A 26 -11.02 -1.27 5.74
CA ARG A 26 -11.02 -2.33 6.75
C ARG A 26 -11.49 -3.67 6.18
N MET A 27 -12.54 -3.63 5.38
CA MET A 27 -13.08 -4.83 4.75
C MET A 27 -12.04 -5.53 3.87
N ASN A 28 -11.17 -4.75 3.23
CA ASN A 28 -10.15 -5.25 2.30
C ASN A 28 -8.80 -5.49 2.98
N SER A 29 -8.70 -5.33 4.29
CA SER A 29 -7.47 -5.53 5.05
C SER A 29 -7.43 -6.91 5.69
N HIS A 30 -6.22 -7.39 6.02
CA HIS A 30 -6.04 -8.66 6.73
C HIS A 30 -6.79 -8.67 8.05
N ASN A 31 -6.78 -7.55 8.76
CA ASN A 31 -7.54 -7.36 10.00
C ASN A 31 -8.60 -6.29 9.73
N SER A 32 -9.87 -6.65 9.88
CA SER A 32 -11.00 -5.75 9.61
C SER A 32 -11.43 -4.93 10.83
N ASP A 33 -10.78 -5.09 11.98
CA ASP A 33 -11.13 -4.35 13.20
C ASP A 33 -10.69 -2.89 13.09
N LEU A 34 -11.42 -2.03 13.83
CA LEU A 34 -11.00 -0.64 14.02
C LEU A 34 -9.67 -0.61 14.75
N ILE A 35 -8.77 0.25 14.31
CA ILE A 35 -7.47 0.45 14.95
C ILE A 35 -7.61 1.62 15.91
N GLU A 36 -7.20 1.42 17.16
CA GLU A 36 -7.21 2.48 18.18
C GLU A 36 -6.11 3.50 17.89
N GLU A 37 -6.40 4.76 18.18
CA GLU A 37 -5.47 5.86 17.92
C GLU A 37 -4.11 5.64 18.59
N GLU A 38 -4.08 5.28 19.87
CA GLU A 38 -2.81 5.10 20.58
C GLU A 38 -2.00 3.92 20.05
N MET A 39 -2.65 2.83 19.69
CA MET A 39 -1.99 1.69 19.08
C MET A 39 -1.39 2.06 17.74
N HIS A 40 -2.12 2.84 16.94
CA HIS A 40 -1.65 3.30 15.64
C HIS A 40 -0.45 4.24 15.76
N LYS A 41 -0.50 5.18 16.70
CA LYS A 41 0.63 6.07 16.97
C LYS A 41 1.89 5.31 17.37
N THR A 42 1.73 4.30 18.21
CA THR A 42 2.83 3.42 18.61
C THR A 42 3.41 2.68 17.41
N TYR A 43 2.54 2.17 16.55
CA TYR A 43 2.94 1.52 15.31
C TYR A 43 3.76 2.44 14.41
N ILE A 44 3.30 3.70 14.22
CA ILE A 44 3.99 4.66 13.37
C ILE A 44 5.37 4.99 13.95
N LYS A 45 5.48 5.19 15.28
CA LYS A 45 6.77 5.45 15.92
C LYS A 45 7.75 4.31 15.69
N LYS A 46 7.27 3.07 15.80
CA LYS A 46 8.10 1.89 15.56
C LYS A 46 8.53 1.82 14.10
N LEU A 47 7.59 2.02 13.18
CA LEU A 47 7.85 1.97 11.74
C LEU A 47 8.94 2.96 11.33
N LEU A 48 8.91 4.16 11.87
CA LEU A 48 9.87 5.21 11.54
C LEU A 48 11.31 4.87 11.98
N LYS A 49 11.47 3.92 12.91
CA LYS A 49 12.78 3.46 13.38
C LYS A 49 13.29 2.25 12.65
N GLU A 50 12.46 1.56 11.88
CA GLU A 50 12.84 0.34 11.18
C GLU A 50 13.58 0.66 9.88
N LYS A 51 14.65 -0.08 9.61
CA LYS A 51 15.44 0.09 8.38
C LYS A 51 14.84 -0.66 7.20
N ASP A 52 14.14 -1.76 7.48
CA ASP A 52 13.64 -2.69 6.47
C ASP A 52 12.24 -2.35 5.98
N ARG A 53 11.60 -1.36 6.58
CA ARG A 53 10.23 -0.97 6.25
C ARG A 53 10.17 0.52 6.04
N LYS A 54 9.68 0.93 4.87
CA LYS A 54 9.55 2.35 4.51
C LYS A 54 8.18 2.62 3.94
N GLN A 55 7.56 3.69 4.40
CA GLN A 55 6.24 4.07 3.95
C GLN A 55 6.24 5.50 3.44
N TYR A 56 5.44 5.73 2.42
CA TYR A 56 5.39 7.01 1.71
C TYR A 56 3.94 7.48 1.57
N ILE A 57 3.76 8.79 1.57
CA ILE A 57 2.50 9.41 1.13
C ILE A 57 2.62 9.71 -0.35
N PHE A 58 1.61 9.31 -1.11
CA PHE A 58 1.50 9.58 -2.54
C PHE A 58 0.57 10.76 -2.76
N SER A 59 1.06 11.77 -3.49
CA SER A 59 0.28 12.98 -3.81
C SER A 59 0.16 13.17 -5.30
N VAL A 60 -0.98 13.69 -5.72
CA VAL A 60 -1.22 14.12 -7.10
C VAL A 60 -1.61 15.59 -7.05
N ASP A 61 -0.82 16.46 -7.71
CA ASP A 61 -1.02 17.91 -7.71
C ASP A 61 -1.20 18.47 -6.29
N ASP A 62 -0.30 18.05 -5.39
CA ASP A 62 -0.23 18.46 -3.98
C ASP A 62 -1.37 17.95 -3.11
N LYS A 63 -2.24 17.09 -3.64
CA LYS A 63 -3.30 16.44 -2.86
C LYS A 63 -2.85 15.04 -2.46
N GLU A 64 -2.89 14.73 -1.17
CA GLU A 64 -2.56 13.41 -0.65
C GLU A 64 -3.67 12.42 -1.00
N VAL A 65 -3.35 11.40 -1.79
CA VAL A 65 -4.35 10.49 -2.34
C VAL A 65 -4.12 9.04 -1.96
N GLY A 66 -2.98 8.71 -1.37
CA GLY A 66 -2.71 7.34 -0.98
C GLY A 66 -1.41 7.18 -0.23
N THR A 67 -1.15 5.94 0.16
CA THR A 67 0.08 5.57 0.84
C THR A 67 0.55 4.21 0.36
N ILE A 68 1.86 4.02 0.31
CA ILE A 68 2.48 2.76 -0.06
C ILE A 68 3.64 2.47 0.88
N ARG A 69 3.72 1.22 1.35
CA ARG A 69 4.79 0.74 2.22
C ARG A 69 5.54 -0.38 1.52
N GLU A 70 6.85 -0.35 1.63
CA GLU A 70 7.73 -1.38 1.11
C GLU A 70 8.47 -2.05 2.27
N ASP A 71 8.31 -3.35 2.41
CA ASP A 71 8.95 -4.16 3.45
C ASP A 71 10.01 -5.06 2.78
N GLU A 72 11.27 -4.93 3.19
CA GLU A 72 12.35 -5.78 2.66
C GLU A 72 12.33 -7.13 3.39
N LEU A 73 12.10 -8.20 2.63
CA LEU A 73 12.01 -9.55 3.20
C LEU A 73 13.22 -10.42 2.89
N GLY A 74 14.23 -9.86 2.20
CA GLY A 74 15.42 -10.59 1.81
C GLY A 74 15.33 -11.21 0.42
N HIS A 75 14.32 -12.05 0.17
CA HIS A 75 14.12 -12.68 -1.13
C HIS A 75 13.21 -11.88 -2.06
N ALA A 76 12.42 -10.96 -1.49
CA ALA A 76 11.50 -10.09 -2.23
C ALA A 76 11.15 -8.92 -1.33
N ASN A 77 10.63 -7.86 -1.93
CA ASN A 77 10.10 -6.72 -1.17
C ASN A 77 8.59 -6.71 -1.26
N GLU A 78 7.93 -6.73 -0.11
CA GLU A 78 6.47 -6.73 -0.06
C GLU A 78 5.93 -5.31 -0.13
N LEU A 79 4.92 -5.10 -0.98
CA LEU A 79 4.23 -3.82 -1.10
C LEU A 79 2.86 -3.92 -0.44
N SER A 80 2.53 -2.93 0.38
CA SER A 80 1.21 -2.73 0.96
C SER A 80 0.77 -1.32 0.64
N TYR A 81 -0.48 -1.14 0.19
CA TYR A 81 -0.91 0.18 -0.25
C TYR A 81 -2.39 0.42 -0.01
N ILE A 82 -2.74 1.68 0.14
CA ILE A 82 -4.10 2.16 0.32
C ILE A 82 -4.27 3.41 -0.53
N ILE A 83 -5.40 3.51 -1.25
CA ILE A 83 -5.84 4.75 -1.88
C ILE A 83 -6.91 5.36 -1.01
N SER A 84 -6.85 6.69 -0.82
CA SER A 84 -7.86 7.41 -0.06
C SER A 84 -9.26 7.07 -0.59
N PRO A 85 -10.23 6.76 0.29
CA PRO A 85 -11.59 6.44 -0.17
C PRO A 85 -12.22 7.52 -1.03
N ASP A 86 -11.86 8.79 -0.81
CA ASP A 86 -12.37 9.91 -1.60
C ASP A 86 -11.90 9.88 -3.05
N GLU A 87 -10.89 9.07 -3.35
CA GLU A 87 -10.26 9.00 -4.66
C GLU A 87 -10.55 7.69 -5.40
N TYR A 88 -11.49 6.88 -4.90
CA TYR A 88 -11.84 5.61 -5.55
C TYR A 88 -12.42 5.85 -6.95
N GLY A 89 -12.18 4.90 -7.84
CA GLY A 89 -12.70 4.94 -9.20
C GLY A 89 -11.83 5.73 -10.18
N LYS A 90 -10.72 6.32 -9.73
CA LYS A 90 -9.83 7.13 -10.57
C LYS A 90 -8.59 6.37 -11.06
N LYS A 91 -8.51 5.08 -10.80
CA LYS A 91 -7.37 4.20 -11.17
C LYS A 91 -6.04 4.65 -10.58
N LEU A 92 -6.06 5.32 -9.43
CA LEU A 92 -4.85 5.82 -8.80
C LEU A 92 -4.00 4.72 -8.20
N GLY A 93 -4.58 3.56 -7.85
CA GLY A 93 -3.81 2.42 -7.34
C GLY A 93 -2.80 1.91 -8.35
N GLU A 94 -3.23 1.70 -9.57
CA GLU A 94 -2.34 1.28 -10.66
C GLU A 94 -1.25 2.32 -10.91
N LEU A 95 -1.65 3.59 -11.00
CA LEU A 95 -0.69 4.68 -11.23
C LEU A 95 0.34 4.75 -10.11
N MET A 96 -0.10 4.67 -8.86
CA MET A 96 0.81 4.70 -7.71
C MET A 96 1.83 3.57 -7.75
N ILE A 97 1.36 2.34 -8.01
CA ILE A 97 2.25 1.17 -8.07
C ILE A 97 3.27 1.34 -9.19
N ARG A 98 2.82 1.70 -10.39
CA ARG A 98 3.70 1.86 -11.55
C ARG A 98 4.76 2.93 -11.31
N LEU A 99 4.37 4.08 -10.79
CA LEU A 99 5.30 5.16 -10.50
C LEU A 99 6.28 4.79 -9.39
N PHE A 100 5.79 4.12 -8.34
CA PHE A 100 6.64 3.70 -7.24
C PHE A 100 7.73 2.73 -7.71
N LEU A 101 7.40 1.83 -8.63
CA LEU A 101 8.31 0.82 -9.12
C LEU A 101 9.17 1.26 -10.30
N TYR A 102 8.94 2.44 -10.85
CA TYR A 102 9.56 2.89 -12.11
C TYR A 102 11.07 2.74 -12.12
N ASN A 103 11.75 3.15 -11.04
CA ASN A 103 13.20 3.11 -10.94
C ASN A 103 13.72 1.97 -10.06
N LYS A 104 12.87 1.00 -9.72
CA LYS A 104 13.25 -0.09 -8.84
C LYS A 104 13.50 -1.35 -9.62
N GLN A 105 14.38 -2.20 -9.08
CA GLN A 105 14.70 -3.51 -9.63
C GLN A 105 14.57 -4.57 -8.53
N GLY A 106 14.35 -5.82 -8.93
CA GLY A 106 14.24 -6.94 -8.03
C GLY A 106 12.88 -7.58 -8.07
N ARG A 107 12.60 -8.41 -7.07
CA ARG A 107 11.32 -9.09 -6.95
C ARG A 107 10.43 -8.37 -5.96
N PHE A 108 9.21 -8.11 -6.38
CA PHE A 108 8.18 -7.49 -5.56
C PHE A 108 7.03 -8.45 -5.36
N TYR A 109 6.35 -8.32 -4.23
CA TYR A 109 5.33 -9.25 -3.79
C TYR A 109 4.19 -8.48 -3.13
N CYS A 110 2.96 -8.94 -3.28
CA CYS A 110 1.84 -8.38 -2.52
C CYS A 110 0.78 -9.44 -2.25
N GLU A 111 0.03 -9.24 -1.18
CA GLU A 111 -1.06 -10.09 -0.76
C GLU A 111 -2.36 -9.31 -0.87
N ILE A 112 -3.34 -9.85 -1.59
CA ILE A 112 -4.60 -9.15 -1.84
C ILE A 112 -5.75 -10.11 -1.54
N LYS A 113 -6.76 -9.64 -0.80
CA LYS A 113 -7.99 -10.40 -0.60
C LYS A 113 -8.70 -10.60 -1.95
N LYS A 114 -9.23 -11.79 -2.17
CA LYS A 114 -9.90 -12.13 -3.43
C LYS A 114 -11.10 -11.25 -3.74
N ASP A 115 -11.70 -10.63 -2.73
CA ASP A 115 -12.85 -9.74 -2.93
C ASP A 115 -12.43 -8.29 -3.18
N ASN A 116 -11.14 -7.97 -3.06
CA ASN A 116 -10.63 -6.62 -3.30
C ASN A 116 -10.33 -6.45 -4.79
N ILE A 117 -11.38 -6.29 -5.59
CA ILE A 117 -11.29 -6.26 -7.06
C ILE A 117 -10.43 -5.10 -7.55
N ALA A 118 -10.56 -3.93 -6.93
CA ALA A 118 -9.78 -2.75 -7.32
C ALA A 118 -8.28 -2.98 -7.18
N SER A 119 -7.84 -3.56 -6.05
CA SER A 119 -6.43 -3.88 -5.82
C SER A 119 -5.93 -4.98 -6.76
N ILE A 120 -6.75 -6.00 -7.01
CA ILE A 120 -6.42 -7.06 -7.97
C ILE A 120 -6.14 -6.48 -9.35
N LYS A 121 -7.03 -5.62 -9.83
CA LYS A 121 -6.86 -4.97 -11.13
C LYS A 121 -5.63 -4.08 -11.16
N ALA A 122 -5.40 -3.32 -10.10
CA ALA A 122 -4.23 -2.44 -10.02
C ALA A 122 -2.93 -3.26 -10.09
N ALA A 123 -2.84 -4.35 -9.35
CA ALA A 123 -1.67 -5.21 -9.35
C ALA A 123 -1.47 -5.88 -10.71
N GLU A 124 -2.51 -6.49 -11.28
CA GLU A 124 -2.42 -7.19 -12.55
C GLU A 124 -2.06 -6.26 -13.69
N ARG A 125 -2.65 -5.07 -13.73
CA ARG A 125 -2.34 -4.07 -14.75
C ARG A 125 -0.93 -3.49 -14.59
N SER A 126 -0.37 -3.58 -13.40
CA SER A 126 1.01 -3.17 -13.13
C SER A 126 2.04 -4.26 -13.44
N GLY A 127 1.58 -5.44 -13.87
CA GLY A 127 2.45 -6.53 -14.30
C GLY A 127 2.62 -7.66 -13.30
N PHE A 128 1.97 -7.58 -12.12
CA PHE A 128 2.01 -8.67 -11.14
C PHE A 128 1.24 -9.88 -11.65
N THR A 129 1.75 -11.08 -11.33
CA THR A 129 1.09 -12.35 -11.65
C THR A 129 0.86 -13.16 -10.39
N VAL A 130 -0.19 -13.97 -10.41
CA VAL A 130 -0.54 -14.84 -9.29
C VAL A 130 0.51 -15.92 -9.13
N ILE A 131 1.01 -16.10 -7.90
CA ILE A 131 1.93 -17.20 -7.58
C ILE A 131 1.30 -18.21 -6.64
N ASP A 132 0.27 -17.84 -5.89
CA ASP A 132 -0.40 -18.75 -4.97
C ASP A 132 -1.75 -18.16 -4.55
N THR A 133 -2.65 -19.03 -4.05
CA THR A 133 -3.90 -18.65 -3.41
C THR A 133 -4.08 -19.49 -2.17
N LYS A 134 -4.43 -18.86 -1.05
CA LYS A 134 -4.68 -19.55 0.22
C LYS A 134 -5.89 -18.92 0.88
N GLY A 135 -6.98 -19.68 1.00
CA GLY A 135 -8.21 -19.16 1.58
C GLY A 135 -8.71 -17.94 0.84
N GLU A 136 -8.81 -16.82 1.53
CA GLU A 136 -9.30 -15.57 0.96
C GLU A 136 -8.20 -14.70 0.35
N MET A 137 -6.94 -15.13 0.44
CA MET A 137 -5.79 -14.33 0.00
C MET A 137 -5.24 -14.82 -1.33
N ILE A 138 -4.91 -13.88 -2.19
CA ILE A 138 -4.18 -14.12 -3.44
C ILE A 138 -2.80 -13.50 -3.30
N TYR A 139 -1.78 -14.24 -3.70
CA TYR A 139 -0.38 -13.83 -3.61
C TYR A 139 0.15 -13.53 -5.00
N TYR A 140 0.68 -12.34 -5.18
CA TYR A 140 1.17 -11.82 -6.46
C TYR A 140 2.67 -11.55 -6.41
N SER A 141 3.33 -11.70 -7.53
CA SER A 141 4.75 -11.41 -7.66
C SER A 141 5.04 -10.69 -8.97
N LEU A 142 6.06 -9.84 -8.94
CA LEU A 142 6.57 -9.14 -10.12
C LEU A 142 8.08 -9.13 -10.05
N ASP A 143 8.74 -9.59 -11.12
CA ASP A 143 10.19 -9.49 -11.27
C ASP A 143 10.52 -8.31 -12.17
N LYS A 144 11.27 -7.36 -11.64
CA LYS A 144 11.78 -6.21 -12.39
C LYS A 144 13.29 -6.30 -12.52
N ARG A 145 13.75 -6.42 -13.73
CA ARG A 145 15.17 -6.61 -14.02
C ARG A 145 15.76 -5.47 -14.85
#